data_53328d5e7876a0e7fdb2b70760c0eef0
#
_entry.id   53328d5e7876a0e7fdb2b70760c0eef0
#
_cell.length_a   1.000
_cell.length_b   1.000
_cell.length_c   1.000
_cell.angle_alpha   90.00
_cell.angle_beta   90.00
_cell.angle_gamma   90.00
#
_symmetry.space_group_name_H-M   'P 1'
#
loop_
_entity.id
_entity.type
_entity.pdbx_description
1 polymer ?
#
loop_
_entity_poly.entity_id
_entity_poly.type
_entity_poly.pdbx_seq_one_letter_code
_entity_poly.pdbx_strand_id
1 'polypeptide(L)'
;KRRSLSFHLETLLKEHQAVLKIREIFQQEDFIIYSYWFSDTVYLAYRLLKRFDLLGKRIFVSRAHGYDLYKERNNGEEFPFRKRIFENISKVYPCSEQGEKYLQKEYQQFSCKIEKKYLGVMIISNSDKKKKEKFHIVTCSNIIPLKRVIRLAEALKIIQEENPEITKQIQWTCFGSGSSEEELKEFCHKYLSSIKIQFRGNVKNEEVLRFYETTNVDLFVNLSTTEGLPVSIMEAMAHRIPAIATEVGGTPEIVIDGTNGVLLSSDFSNEQLVNA
;
A
#
# COMPACT_ATOMS: atom_id res chain seq x y z
N LYS A 1 4.40 12.94 25.26
CA LYS A 1 3.23 13.15 26.17
C LYS A 1 2.07 13.91 25.48
N ARG A 2 2.29 15.03 24.76
CA ARG A 2 1.22 15.80 24.09
C ARG A 2 0.48 14.96 23.03
N ARG A 3 1.21 14.24 22.15
CA ARG A 3 0.62 13.36 21.12
C ARG A 3 -0.22 12.24 21.74
N SER A 4 0.26 11.63 22.83
CA SER A 4 -0.49 10.58 23.54
C SER A 4 -1.79 11.11 24.16
N LEU A 5 -1.81 12.36 24.63
CA LEU A 5 -3.01 12.99 25.19
C LEU A 5 -4.03 13.32 24.08
N SER A 6 -3.61 13.97 22.99
CA SER A 6 -4.47 14.25 21.82
C SER A 6 -5.08 12.98 21.27
N PHE A 7 -4.26 11.97 21.01
CA PHE A 7 -4.69 10.66 20.55
C PHE A 7 -5.72 10.00 21.48
N HIS A 8 -5.51 10.12 22.79
CA HIS A 8 -6.45 9.61 23.78
C HIS A 8 -7.79 10.37 23.76
N LEU A 9 -7.77 11.69 23.69
CA LEU A 9 -8.98 12.53 23.65
C LEU A 9 -9.81 12.27 22.39
N GLU A 10 -9.16 12.19 21.23
CA GLU A 10 -9.84 11.82 19.97
C GLU A 10 -10.49 10.44 20.04
N THR A 11 -9.78 9.48 20.65
CA THR A 11 -10.34 8.13 20.86
C THR A 11 -11.53 8.14 21.80
N LEU A 12 -11.53 8.96 22.86
CA LEU A 12 -12.67 9.11 23.77
C LEU A 12 -13.93 9.62 23.06
N LEU A 13 -13.79 10.59 22.16
CA LEU A 13 -14.91 11.09 21.36
C LEU A 13 -15.47 10.00 20.44
N LYS A 14 -14.60 9.28 19.74
CA LYS A 14 -14.98 8.14 18.90
C LYS A 14 -15.65 7.02 19.71
N GLU A 15 -15.13 6.73 20.92
CA GLU A 15 -15.70 5.73 21.84
C GLU A 15 -17.13 6.08 22.20
N HIS A 16 -17.39 7.34 22.58
CA HIS A 16 -18.75 7.78 22.94
C HIS A 16 -19.75 7.54 21.81
N GLN A 17 -19.39 7.89 20.58
CA GLN A 17 -20.23 7.66 19.41
C GLN A 17 -20.41 6.17 19.09
N ALA A 18 -19.35 5.38 19.24
CA ALA A 18 -19.35 3.95 18.92
C ALA A 18 -20.21 3.14 19.92
N VAL A 19 -20.16 3.47 21.22
CA VAL A 19 -20.90 2.75 22.28
C VAL A 19 -22.39 2.62 21.96
N LEU A 20 -23.02 3.68 21.46
CA LEU A 20 -24.46 3.66 21.13
C LEU A 20 -24.77 2.69 19.99
N LYS A 21 -23.84 2.54 19.03
CA LYS A 21 -24.04 1.71 17.84
C LYS A 21 -23.73 0.22 18.05
N ILE A 22 -22.78 -0.08 18.94
CA ILE A 22 -22.27 -1.46 19.09
C ILE A 22 -22.78 -2.17 20.33
N ARG A 23 -23.53 -1.49 21.20
CA ARG A 23 -24.01 -2.05 22.48
C ARG A 23 -24.76 -3.38 22.30
N GLU A 24 -25.61 -3.45 21.29
CA GLU A 24 -26.38 -4.67 20.98
C GLU A 24 -25.49 -5.81 20.50
N ILE A 25 -24.48 -5.49 19.66
CA ILE A 25 -23.50 -6.48 19.18
C ILE A 25 -22.70 -7.06 20.36
N PHE A 26 -22.31 -6.20 21.30
CA PHE A 26 -21.50 -6.62 22.47
C PHE A 26 -22.27 -7.42 23.51
N GLN A 27 -23.59 -7.49 23.39
CA GLN A 27 -24.45 -8.37 24.19
C GLN A 27 -24.57 -9.78 23.59
N GLN A 28 -24.15 -10.00 22.36
CA GLN A 28 -24.13 -11.33 21.73
C GLN A 28 -23.03 -12.20 22.36
N GLU A 29 -23.27 -13.51 22.40
CA GLU A 29 -22.33 -14.46 22.99
C GLU A 29 -21.08 -14.68 22.14
N ASP A 30 -21.21 -14.68 20.82
CA ASP A 30 -20.13 -14.98 19.88
C ASP A 30 -19.87 -13.85 18.90
N PHE A 31 -18.76 -13.15 19.09
CA PHE A 31 -18.21 -12.20 18.12
C PHE A 31 -16.70 -12.08 18.25
N ILE A 32 -16.08 -11.68 17.15
CA ILE A 32 -14.65 -11.37 17.06
C ILE A 32 -14.51 -9.86 16.83
N ILE A 33 -13.59 -9.22 17.53
CA ILE A 33 -13.18 -7.86 17.21
C ILE A 33 -11.97 -7.90 16.30
N TYR A 34 -12.14 -7.34 15.12
CA TYR A 34 -11.11 -7.20 14.12
C TYR A 34 -10.86 -5.72 13.82
N SER A 35 -9.65 -5.25 14.09
CA SER A 35 -9.19 -3.92 13.65
C SER A 35 -8.36 -4.06 12.38
N TYR A 36 -8.77 -3.37 11.32
CA TYR A 36 -8.01 -3.38 10.06
C TYR A 36 -6.69 -2.62 10.17
N TRP A 37 -6.59 -1.60 11.04
CA TRP A 37 -5.37 -0.84 11.29
C TRP A 37 -4.87 -1.02 12.72
N PHE A 38 -3.55 -1.16 12.87
CA PHE A 38 -2.87 -1.27 14.16
C PHE A 38 -2.53 0.12 14.72
N SER A 39 -3.47 1.06 14.66
CA SER A 39 -3.33 2.47 15.04
C SER A 39 -4.42 2.91 16.05
N ASP A 40 -5.15 3.97 15.76
CA ASP A 40 -6.22 4.50 16.63
C ASP A 40 -7.42 3.55 16.72
N THR A 41 -7.75 2.85 15.66
CA THR A 41 -8.89 1.92 15.63
C THR A 41 -8.67 0.71 16.55
N VAL A 42 -7.47 0.18 16.65
CA VAL A 42 -7.17 -0.92 17.60
C VAL A 42 -7.20 -0.43 19.04
N TYR A 43 -6.79 0.81 19.31
CA TYR A 43 -6.91 1.40 20.64
C TYR A 43 -8.36 1.68 21.03
N LEU A 44 -9.18 2.14 20.07
CA LEU A 44 -10.62 2.27 20.26
C LEU A 44 -11.26 0.91 20.61
N ALA A 45 -10.93 -0.14 19.85
CA ALA A 45 -11.41 -1.50 20.11
C ALA A 45 -11.02 -1.99 21.50
N TYR A 46 -9.77 -1.78 21.92
CA TYR A 46 -9.30 -2.08 23.29
C TYR A 46 -10.14 -1.37 24.35
N ARG A 47 -10.42 -0.07 24.16
CA ARG A 47 -11.20 0.72 25.11
C ARG A 47 -12.65 0.26 25.23
N LEU A 48 -13.26 -0.09 24.08
CA LEU A 48 -14.61 -0.62 24.05
C LEU A 48 -14.71 -1.97 24.78
N LEU A 49 -13.77 -2.90 24.50
CA LEU A 49 -13.70 -4.17 25.20
C LEU A 49 -13.53 -3.98 26.72
N LYS A 50 -12.66 -3.04 27.13
CA LYS A 50 -12.48 -2.70 28.53
C LYS A 50 -13.75 -2.16 29.17
N ARG A 51 -14.48 -1.25 28.49
CA ARG A 51 -15.71 -0.64 28.99
C ARG A 51 -16.84 -1.65 29.23
N PHE A 52 -16.92 -2.66 28.37
CA PHE A 52 -17.94 -3.72 28.46
C PHE A 52 -17.48 -4.97 29.25
N ASP A 53 -16.33 -4.92 29.92
CA ASP A 53 -15.74 -6.04 30.65
C ASP A 53 -15.52 -7.29 29.79
N LEU A 54 -15.08 -7.11 28.55
CA LEU A 54 -14.90 -8.17 27.56
C LEU A 54 -13.42 -8.48 27.25
N LEU A 55 -12.47 -7.79 27.89
CA LEU A 55 -11.05 -8.07 27.72
C LEU A 55 -10.74 -9.50 28.20
N GLY A 56 -10.04 -10.26 27.36
CA GLY A 56 -9.73 -11.67 27.62
C GLY A 56 -10.91 -12.64 27.45
N LYS A 57 -12.12 -12.14 27.26
CA LYS A 57 -13.35 -12.94 27.06
C LYS A 57 -13.75 -13.07 25.60
N ARG A 58 -13.14 -12.30 24.71
CA ARG A 58 -13.42 -12.28 23.25
C ARG A 58 -12.12 -12.28 22.46
N ILE A 59 -12.18 -12.87 21.27
CA ILE A 59 -11.05 -12.81 20.34
C ILE A 59 -10.93 -11.38 19.83
N PHE A 60 -9.76 -10.79 20.04
CA PHE A 60 -9.43 -9.45 19.61
C PHE A 60 -8.16 -9.51 18.77
N VAL A 61 -8.25 -9.16 17.49
CA VAL A 61 -7.14 -9.21 16.54
C VAL A 61 -7.01 -7.92 15.74
N SER A 62 -5.84 -7.67 15.21
CA SER A 62 -5.58 -6.53 14.32
C SER A 62 -4.68 -6.92 13.17
N ARG A 63 -4.91 -6.30 12.00
CA ARG A 63 -3.90 -6.23 10.93
C ARG A 63 -2.91 -5.13 11.25
N ALA A 64 -1.71 -5.22 10.64
CA ALA A 64 -0.72 -4.15 10.63
C ALA A 64 -0.13 -4.03 9.22
N HIS A 65 -0.01 -2.80 8.73
CA HIS A 65 0.44 -2.49 7.37
C HIS A 65 1.76 -1.70 7.42
N GLY A 66 1.96 -0.73 6.49
CA GLY A 66 3.18 0.08 6.52
C GLY A 66 3.09 1.29 7.44
N TYR A 67 2.02 2.10 7.30
CA TYR A 67 1.85 3.33 8.07
C TYR A 67 1.71 3.08 9.58
N ASP A 68 0.90 2.11 9.93
CA ASP A 68 0.57 1.76 11.32
C ASP A 68 1.54 0.78 11.96
N LEU A 69 2.60 0.39 11.25
CA LEU A 69 3.58 -0.58 11.69
C LEU A 69 4.90 0.07 12.04
N TYR A 70 5.50 0.80 11.07
CA TYR A 70 6.84 1.35 11.22
C TYR A 70 6.84 2.71 11.91
N LYS A 71 7.61 2.85 13.01
CA LYS A 71 7.77 4.13 13.72
C LYS A 71 8.43 5.21 12.87
N GLU A 72 9.30 4.81 11.94
CA GLU A 72 9.99 5.72 11.00
C GLU A 72 8.99 6.48 10.12
N ARG A 73 7.85 5.88 9.81
CA ARG A 73 6.75 6.54 9.07
C ARG A 73 5.91 7.47 9.94
N ASN A 74 6.19 7.51 11.25
CA ASN A 74 5.54 8.35 12.23
C ASN A 74 6.54 9.30 12.91
N ASN A 75 7.47 9.88 12.16
CA ASN A 75 8.53 10.77 12.65
C ASN A 75 9.41 10.12 13.76
N GLY A 76 9.62 8.81 13.67
CA GLY A 76 10.37 8.04 14.66
C GLY A 76 9.61 7.77 15.95
N GLU A 77 8.33 8.18 16.04
CA GLU A 77 7.52 7.98 17.24
C GLU A 77 6.70 6.69 17.17
N GLU A 78 6.62 6.01 18.28
CA GLU A 78 5.76 4.86 18.48
C GLU A 78 4.29 5.28 18.59
N PHE A 79 3.38 4.45 18.06
CA PHE A 79 1.95 4.67 18.28
C PHE A 79 1.63 4.58 19.80
N PRO A 80 0.84 5.52 20.34
CA PRO A 80 0.48 5.55 21.75
C PRO A 80 -0.19 4.24 22.20
N PHE A 81 0.12 3.82 23.43
CA PHE A 81 -0.50 2.66 24.09
C PHE A 81 -0.21 1.29 23.43
N ARG A 82 0.73 1.18 22.49
CA ARG A 82 1.05 -0.05 21.75
C ARG A 82 1.31 -1.24 22.69
N LYS A 83 2.12 -1.05 23.71
CA LYS A 83 2.40 -2.09 24.71
C LYS A 83 1.12 -2.58 25.41
N ARG A 84 0.25 -1.65 25.82
CA ARG A 84 -1.03 -1.99 26.47
C ARG A 84 -1.96 -2.75 25.54
N ILE A 85 -1.93 -2.43 24.25
CA ILE A 85 -2.69 -3.17 23.24
C ILE A 85 -2.14 -4.60 23.16
N PHE A 86 -0.82 -4.79 23.05
CA PHE A 86 -0.20 -6.12 23.00
C PHE A 86 -0.49 -6.98 24.23
N GLU A 87 -0.58 -6.39 25.40
CA GLU A 87 -0.97 -7.10 26.64
C GLU A 87 -2.35 -7.76 26.52
N ASN A 88 -3.27 -7.15 25.76
CA ASN A 88 -4.68 -7.50 25.72
C ASN A 88 -5.16 -8.09 24.40
N ILE A 89 -4.43 -7.91 23.30
CA ILE A 89 -4.80 -8.44 21.97
C ILE A 89 -4.48 -9.94 21.87
N SER A 90 -5.28 -10.69 21.15
CA SER A 90 -5.06 -12.11 20.89
C SER A 90 -3.95 -12.31 19.86
N LYS A 91 -4.03 -11.62 18.72
CA LYS A 91 -3.04 -11.70 17.63
C LYS A 91 -2.94 -10.37 16.87
N VAL A 92 -1.76 -10.10 16.34
CA VAL A 92 -1.48 -9.05 15.38
C VAL A 92 -0.96 -9.71 14.10
N TYR A 93 -1.53 -9.33 12.97
CA TYR A 93 -1.22 -9.89 11.66
C TYR A 93 -0.56 -8.86 10.74
N PRO A 94 0.78 -8.72 10.77
CA PRO A 94 1.51 -7.95 9.76
C PRO A 94 1.26 -8.51 8.36
N CYS A 95 1.17 -7.62 7.37
CA CYS A 95 0.87 -8.03 6.00
C CYS A 95 2.10 -8.53 5.22
N SER A 96 3.30 -8.50 5.82
CA SER A 96 4.57 -8.91 5.21
C SER A 96 5.48 -9.58 6.22
N GLU A 97 6.42 -10.39 5.74
CA GLU A 97 7.46 -11.01 6.57
C GLU A 97 8.38 -9.96 7.21
N GLN A 98 8.72 -8.93 6.43
CA GLN A 98 9.49 -7.81 6.97
C GLN A 98 8.75 -7.13 8.12
N GLY A 99 7.44 -6.93 7.99
CA GLY A 99 6.61 -6.36 9.04
C GLY A 99 6.52 -7.24 10.28
N GLU A 100 6.45 -8.55 10.10
CA GLU A 100 6.50 -9.52 11.20
C GLU A 100 7.82 -9.45 11.96
N LYS A 101 8.95 -9.54 11.24
CA LYS A 101 10.29 -9.45 11.82
C LYS A 101 10.51 -8.12 12.56
N TYR A 102 10.00 -7.02 11.98
CA TYR A 102 10.06 -5.71 12.63
C TYR A 102 9.31 -5.68 13.97
N LEU A 103 8.06 -6.11 13.99
CA LEU A 103 7.27 -6.12 15.23
C LEU A 103 7.83 -7.09 16.27
N GLN A 104 8.30 -8.26 15.86
CA GLN A 104 8.92 -9.24 16.77
C GLN A 104 10.20 -8.70 17.40
N LYS A 105 10.99 -7.92 16.64
CA LYS A 105 12.19 -7.24 17.17
C LYS A 105 11.85 -6.13 18.15
N GLU A 106 10.86 -5.29 17.84
CA GLU A 106 10.47 -4.16 18.70
C GLU A 106 9.69 -4.62 19.96
N TYR A 107 8.97 -5.75 19.89
CA TYR A 107 8.09 -6.26 20.94
C TYR A 107 8.36 -7.74 21.26
N GLN A 108 9.60 -8.08 21.55
CA GLN A 108 10.08 -9.46 21.75
C GLN A 108 9.21 -10.27 22.72
N GLN A 109 8.78 -9.65 23.84
CA GLN A 109 7.94 -10.30 24.86
C GLN A 109 6.54 -10.67 24.37
N PHE A 110 6.12 -10.16 23.20
CA PHE A 110 4.83 -10.46 22.57
C PHE A 110 4.97 -11.21 21.24
N SER A 111 6.15 -11.76 20.91
CA SER A 111 6.41 -12.42 19.63
C SER A 111 5.42 -13.55 19.32
N CYS A 112 4.95 -14.28 20.33
CA CYS A 112 3.94 -15.33 20.18
C CYS A 112 2.56 -14.82 19.71
N LYS A 113 2.31 -13.51 19.82
CA LYS A 113 1.08 -12.86 19.34
C LYS A 113 1.21 -12.27 17.93
N ILE A 114 2.41 -12.26 17.36
CA ILE A 114 2.69 -11.66 16.05
C ILE A 114 2.86 -12.78 15.04
N GLU A 115 2.04 -12.74 13.99
CA GLU A 115 2.02 -13.79 12.95
C GLU A 115 1.71 -13.15 11.58
N LYS A 116 2.58 -13.34 10.60
CA LYS A 116 2.38 -12.84 9.25
C LYS A 116 1.12 -13.44 8.59
N LYS A 117 0.30 -12.59 8.01
CA LYS A 117 -0.78 -12.98 7.11
C LYS A 117 -0.81 -12.02 5.93
N TYR A 118 -0.54 -12.50 4.73
CA TYR A 118 -0.56 -11.67 3.53
C TYR A 118 -1.95 -11.06 3.28
N LEU A 119 -1.94 -9.94 2.56
CA LEU A 119 -3.16 -9.42 1.93
C LEU A 119 -3.51 -10.30 0.73
N GLY A 120 -4.76 -10.29 0.33
CA GLY A 120 -5.23 -10.93 -0.87
C GLY A 120 -5.80 -9.91 -1.85
N VAL A 121 -5.83 -10.27 -3.13
CA VAL A 121 -6.53 -9.55 -4.19
C VAL A 121 -7.43 -10.54 -4.92
N MET A 122 -8.51 -10.02 -5.52
CA MET A 122 -9.38 -10.86 -6.35
C MET A 122 -8.66 -11.20 -7.65
N ILE A 123 -8.70 -12.47 -8.03
CA ILE A 123 -8.29 -12.92 -9.37
C ILE A 123 -9.53 -12.84 -10.24
N ILE A 124 -9.49 -12.01 -11.27
CA ILE A 124 -10.60 -11.84 -12.19
C ILE A 124 -10.28 -12.60 -13.49
N SER A 125 -11.27 -13.31 -14.03
CA SER A 125 -11.12 -14.05 -15.28
C SER A 125 -10.84 -13.09 -16.43
N ASN A 126 -9.89 -13.47 -17.30
CA ASN A 126 -9.56 -12.67 -18.48
C ASN A 126 -10.77 -12.57 -19.41
N SER A 127 -11.21 -11.35 -19.65
CA SER A 127 -12.06 -11.01 -20.81
C SER A 127 -11.20 -10.87 -22.08
N ASP A 128 -11.81 -10.92 -23.24
CA ASP A 128 -11.12 -10.64 -24.50
C ASP A 128 -10.60 -9.20 -24.48
N LYS A 129 -9.27 -9.06 -24.36
CA LYS A 129 -8.61 -7.77 -24.35
C LYS A 129 -8.61 -7.16 -25.76
N LYS A 130 -8.71 -5.83 -25.85
CA LYS A 130 -8.60 -5.09 -27.11
C LYS A 130 -7.28 -5.39 -27.81
N LYS A 131 -7.25 -5.20 -29.14
CA LYS A 131 -6.01 -5.36 -29.92
C LYS A 131 -4.91 -4.44 -29.35
N LYS A 132 -3.71 -5.00 -29.19
CA LYS A 132 -2.53 -4.26 -28.74
C LYS A 132 -2.07 -3.29 -29.84
N GLU A 133 -1.95 -2.00 -29.50
CA GLU A 133 -1.47 -0.97 -30.42
C GLU A 133 -0.08 -0.45 -30.04
N LYS A 134 0.20 -0.29 -28.73
CA LYS A 134 1.43 0.28 -28.19
C LYS A 134 1.88 -0.49 -26.97
N PHE A 135 3.16 -0.34 -26.60
CA PHE A 135 3.67 -0.79 -25.30
C PHE A 135 3.06 0.07 -24.19
N HIS A 136 2.31 -0.55 -23.32
CA HIS A 136 1.49 0.15 -22.34
C HIS A 136 2.04 0.02 -20.93
N ILE A 137 2.52 1.13 -20.39
CA ILE A 137 2.98 1.25 -19.01
C ILE A 137 1.84 1.77 -18.13
N VAL A 138 1.70 1.24 -16.93
CA VAL A 138 0.73 1.72 -15.93
C VAL A 138 1.43 2.00 -14.60
N THR A 139 1.05 3.11 -13.97
CA THR A 139 1.32 3.40 -12.56
C THR A 139 -0.01 3.61 -11.83
N CYS A 140 -0.12 3.09 -10.60
CA CYS A 140 -1.31 3.24 -9.77
C CYS A 140 -0.92 3.48 -8.31
N SER A 141 -0.90 4.75 -7.89
CA SER A 141 -0.58 5.18 -6.53
C SER A 141 -0.91 6.64 -6.30
N ASN A 142 -0.91 7.11 -5.05
CA ASN A 142 -0.88 8.54 -4.78
C ASN A 142 0.36 9.17 -5.41
N ILE A 143 0.21 10.31 -6.11
CA ILE A 143 1.32 11.03 -6.73
C ILE A 143 1.95 11.96 -5.68
N ILE A 144 2.81 11.37 -4.85
CA ILE A 144 3.51 12.04 -3.74
C ILE A 144 5.00 11.69 -3.78
N PRO A 145 5.89 12.46 -3.14
CA PRO A 145 7.34 12.22 -3.17
C PRO A 145 7.74 10.79 -2.80
N LEU A 146 7.04 10.18 -1.85
CA LEU A 146 7.29 8.81 -1.38
C LEU A 146 7.11 7.75 -2.49
N LYS A 147 6.24 8.01 -3.48
CA LYS A 147 5.94 7.09 -4.59
C LYS A 147 6.82 7.30 -5.82
N ARG A 148 7.56 8.39 -5.87
CA ARG A 148 8.57 8.71 -6.88
C ARG A 148 8.10 8.51 -8.34
N VAL A 149 6.82 8.77 -8.65
CA VAL A 149 6.27 8.59 -10.01
C VAL A 149 7.04 9.43 -11.04
N ILE A 150 7.60 10.56 -10.64
CA ILE A 150 8.45 11.41 -11.48
C ILE A 150 9.67 10.67 -12.05
N ARG A 151 10.23 9.68 -11.31
CA ARG A 151 11.39 8.90 -11.78
C ARG A 151 11.10 8.09 -13.05
N LEU A 152 9.85 7.65 -13.23
CA LEU A 152 9.43 7.03 -14.50
C LEU A 152 9.45 8.05 -15.64
N ALA A 153 8.96 9.27 -15.41
CA ALA A 153 8.99 10.33 -16.41
C ALA A 153 10.43 10.71 -16.80
N GLU A 154 11.35 10.77 -15.82
CA GLU A 154 12.78 11.03 -16.08
C GLU A 154 13.42 9.90 -16.93
N ALA A 155 13.14 8.65 -16.62
CA ALA A 155 13.62 7.52 -17.41
C ALA A 155 13.05 7.52 -18.84
N LEU A 156 11.76 7.79 -18.99
CA LEU A 156 11.12 7.92 -20.31
C LEU A 156 11.69 9.07 -21.12
N LYS A 157 12.13 10.17 -20.48
CA LYS A 157 12.84 11.27 -21.15
C LYS A 157 14.17 10.78 -21.72
N ILE A 158 14.94 10.02 -20.97
CA ILE A 158 16.23 9.45 -21.45
C ILE A 158 15.97 8.57 -22.68
N ILE A 159 15.00 7.66 -22.60
CA ILE A 159 14.62 6.79 -23.73
C ILE A 159 14.21 7.64 -24.95
N GLN A 160 13.48 8.73 -24.76
CA GLN A 160 13.08 9.62 -25.84
C GLN A 160 14.26 10.36 -26.48
N GLU A 161 15.24 10.77 -25.69
CA GLU A 161 16.46 11.43 -26.17
C GLU A 161 17.37 10.46 -26.95
N GLU A 162 17.48 9.22 -26.49
CA GLU A 162 18.28 8.19 -27.14
C GLU A 162 17.60 7.56 -28.37
N ASN A 163 16.28 7.31 -28.28
CA ASN A 163 15.52 6.67 -29.35
C ASN A 163 14.09 7.21 -29.47
N PRO A 164 13.88 8.34 -30.16
CA PRO A 164 12.56 8.97 -30.31
C PRO A 164 11.52 8.08 -31.02
N GLU A 165 11.93 7.15 -31.88
CA GLU A 165 11.00 6.28 -32.61
C GLU A 165 10.42 5.20 -31.69
N ILE A 166 11.18 4.67 -30.73
CA ILE A 166 10.67 3.73 -29.73
C ILE A 166 9.59 4.41 -28.87
N THR A 167 9.80 5.64 -28.45
CA THR A 167 8.86 6.32 -27.55
C THR A 167 7.51 6.63 -28.19
N LYS A 168 7.44 6.75 -29.52
CA LYS A 168 6.16 6.84 -30.26
C LYS A 168 5.29 5.57 -30.08
N GLN A 169 5.92 4.44 -29.76
CA GLN A 169 5.27 3.15 -29.51
C GLN A 169 4.88 2.96 -28.04
N ILE A 170 5.20 3.92 -27.17
CA ILE A 170 4.89 3.86 -25.74
C ILE A 170 3.61 4.65 -25.43
N GLN A 171 2.80 4.13 -24.56
CA GLN A 171 1.76 4.88 -23.86
C GLN A 171 1.85 4.62 -22.35
N TRP A 172 1.52 5.63 -21.56
CA TRP A 172 1.52 5.56 -20.12
C TRP A 172 0.18 6.01 -19.55
N THR A 173 -0.44 5.17 -18.72
CA THR A 173 -1.62 5.53 -17.94
C THR A 173 -1.24 5.64 -16.48
N CYS A 174 -1.50 6.81 -15.88
CA CYS A 174 -1.22 7.13 -14.49
C CYS A 174 -2.52 7.24 -13.72
N PHE A 175 -2.76 6.33 -12.78
CA PHE A 175 -3.87 6.39 -11.83
C PHE A 175 -3.39 6.97 -10.50
N GLY A 176 -4.21 7.84 -9.92
CA GLY A 176 -3.99 8.51 -8.66
C GLY A 176 -3.80 10.02 -8.82
N SER A 177 -3.71 10.70 -7.69
CA SER A 177 -3.46 12.14 -7.56
C SER A 177 -2.61 12.40 -6.32
N GLY A 178 -2.16 13.61 -6.13
CA GLY A 178 -1.40 13.96 -4.93
C GLY A 178 -0.58 15.24 -5.07
N SER A 179 0.22 15.54 -4.05
CA SER A 179 0.96 16.80 -3.97
C SER A 179 2.01 17.02 -5.06
N SER A 180 2.47 15.95 -5.73
CA SER A 180 3.45 16.04 -6.83
C SER A 180 2.81 15.88 -8.23
N GLU A 181 1.48 15.97 -8.33
CA GLU A 181 0.78 15.73 -9.60
C GLU A 181 1.05 16.84 -10.62
N GLU A 182 1.00 18.10 -10.22
CA GLU A 182 1.22 19.23 -11.12
C GLU A 182 2.67 19.26 -11.61
N GLU A 183 3.65 19.04 -10.73
CA GLU A 183 5.06 18.91 -11.11
C GLU A 183 5.27 17.80 -12.16
N LEU A 184 4.63 16.64 -11.94
CA LEU A 184 4.70 15.52 -12.88
C LEU A 184 4.07 15.88 -14.23
N LYS A 185 2.90 16.52 -14.25
CA LYS A 185 2.24 16.95 -15.50
C LYS A 185 3.06 17.97 -16.27
N GLU A 186 3.60 18.98 -15.59
CA GLU A 186 4.48 19.98 -16.19
C GLU A 186 5.72 19.35 -16.80
N PHE A 187 6.37 18.40 -16.09
CA PHE A 187 7.51 17.67 -16.60
C PHE A 187 7.14 16.86 -17.86
N CYS A 188 6.05 16.10 -17.80
CA CYS A 188 5.58 15.30 -18.93
C CYS A 188 5.24 16.18 -20.15
N HIS A 189 4.53 17.28 -19.95
CA HIS A 189 4.19 18.22 -21.03
C HIS A 189 5.44 18.82 -21.69
N LYS A 190 6.45 19.15 -20.87
CA LYS A 190 7.68 19.79 -21.36
C LYS A 190 8.60 18.83 -22.11
N TYR A 191 8.71 17.58 -21.64
CA TYR A 191 9.78 16.68 -22.06
C TYR A 191 9.32 15.40 -22.75
N LEU A 192 8.04 14.99 -22.66
CA LEU A 192 7.55 13.69 -23.16
C LEU A 192 6.52 13.83 -24.28
N SER A 193 6.79 14.75 -25.24
CA SER A 193 5.82 15.08 -26.31
C SER A 193 5.50 13.91 -27.25
N SER A 194 6.37 12.92 -27.39
CA SER A 194 6.15 11.76 -28.28
C SER A 194 5.39 10.62 -27.61
N ILE A 195 5.27 10.62 -26.29
CA ILE A 195 4.62 9.57 -25.51
C ILE A 195 3.16 9.94 -25.24
N LYS A 196 2.23 9.02 -25.51
CA LYS A 196 0.82 9.22 -25.14
C LYS A 196 0.65 9.00 -23.63
N ILE A 197 0.47 10.07 -22.86
CA ILE A 197 0.27 9.99 -21.42
C ILE A 197 -1.18 10.32 -21.06
N GLN A 198 -1.77 9.51 -20.17
CA GLN A 198 -3.11 9.69 -19.65
C GLN A 198 -3.11 9.74 -18.12
N PHE A 199 -3.38 10.91 -17.57
CA PHE A 199 -3.63 11.07 -16.12
C PHE A 199 -5.11 10.81 -15.85
N ARG A 200 -5.41 9.75 -15.08
CA ARG A 200 -6.77 9.33 -14.76
C ARG A 200 -7.29 9.89 -13.43
N GLY A 201 -6.40 10.53 -12.65
CA GLY A 201 -6.75 11.01 -11.31
C GLY A 201 -7.11 9.88 -10.34
N ASN A 202 -7.78 10.23 -9.25
CA ASN A 202 -8.32 9.26 -8.32
C ASN A 202 -9.61 8.66 -8.86
N VAL A 203 -9.57 7.37 -9.13
CA VAL A 203 -10.73 6.58 -9.53
C VAL A 203 -11.01 5.50 -8.49
N LYS A 204 -12.20 4.90 -8.55
CA LYS A 204 -12.52 3.75 -7.70
C LYS A 204 -11.65 2.55 -8.06
N ASN A 205 -11.33 1.70 -7.08
CA ASN A 205 -10.53 0.50 -7.31
C ASN A 205 -11.14 -0.41 -8.38
N GLU A 206 -12.46 -0.55 -8.42
CA GLU A 206 -13.17 -1.35 -9.42
C GLU A 206 -12.91 -0.85 -10.86
N GLU A 207 -12.67 0.45 -11.04
CA GLU A 207 -12.34 1.01 -12.36
C GLU A 207 -10.91 0.65 -12.79
N VAL A 208 -9.96 0.61 -11.83
CA VAL A 208 -8.58 0.16 -12.08
C VAL A 208 -8.59 -1.32 -12.48
N LEU A 209 -9.29 -2.16 -11.72
CA LEU A 209 -9.40 -3.59 -12.01
C LEU A 209 -10.04 -3.85 -13.38
N ARG A 210 -11.17 -3.16 -13.66
CA ARG A 210 -11.80 -3.24 -14.99
C ARG A 210 -10.87 -2.77 -16.12
N PHE A 211 -10.04 -1.76 -15.87
CA PHE A 211 -9.04 -1.33 -16.85
C PHE A 211 -8.04 -2.44 -17.15
N TYR A 212 -7.52 -3.15 -16.13
CA TYR A 212 -6.63 -4.28 -16.32
C TYR A 212 -7.30 -5.46 -17.03
N GLU A 213 -8.59 -5.67 -16.83
CA GLU A 213 -9.37 -6.70 -17.53
C GLU A 213 -9.51 -6.41 -19.03
N THR A 214 -9.81 -5.17 -19.39
CA THR A 214 -10.25 -4.78 -20.74
C THR A 214 -9.15 -4.17 -21.60
N THR A 215 -7.97 -3.89 -21.03
CA THR A 215 -6.86 -3.22 -21.70
C THR A 215 -5.61 -4.09 -21.65
N ASN A 216 -4.88 -4.17 -22.78
CA ASN A 216 -3.56 -4.75 -22.76
C ASN A 216 -2.59 -3.79 -22.05
N VAL A 217 -2.09 -4.19 -20.92
CA VAL A 217 -1.04 -3.52 -20.16
C VAL A 217 0.18 -4.43 -20.18
N ASP A 218 1.33 -3.88 -20.56
CA ASP A 218 2.56 -4.63 -20.73
C ASP A 218 3.43 -4.57 -19.48
N LEU A 219 3.34 -3.45 -18.72
CA LEU A 219 4.21 -3.21 -17.60
C LEU A 219 3.50 -2.38 -16.52
N PHE A 220 3.63 -2.82 -15.29
CA PHE A 220 3.28 -2.03 -14.11
C PHE A 220 4.55 -1.49 -13.45
N VAL A 221 4.56 -0.20 -13.04
CA VAL A 221 5.74 0.41 -12.43
C VAL A 221 5.41 0.98 -11.05
N ASN A 222 6.19 0.59 -10.03
CA ASN A 222 6.11 1.10 -8.66
C ASN A 222 7.51 1.40 -8.11
N LEU A 223 7.86 2.67 -8.03
CA LEU A 223 9.19 3.14 -7.63
C LEU A 223 9.23 3.70 -6.19
N SER A 224 8.36 3.22 -5.33
CA SER A 224 8.19 3.72 -3.97
C SER A 224 9.48 3.64 -3.14
N THR A 225 9.68 4.60 -2.23
CA THR A 225 10.78 4.53 -1.25
C THR A 225 10.50 3.59 -0.10
N THR A 226 9.23 3.25 0.11
CA THR A 226 8.80 2.34 1.19
C THR A 226 7.41 1.78 0.89
N GLU A 227 7.21 0.50 1.20
CA GLU A 227 5.91 -0.20 1.10
C GLU A 227 5.66 -1.06 2.35
N GLY A 228 4.39 -1.39 2.60
CA GLY A 228 4.04 -2.50 3.48
C GLY A 228 4.05 -3.80 2.67
N LEU A 229 2.91 -4.12 2.08
CA LEU A 229 2.77 -5.05 0.97
C LEU A 229 1.99 -4.29 -0.13
N PRO A 230 2.59 -4.01 -1.29
CA PRO A 230 1.98 -3.12 -2.29
C PRO A 230 0.83 -3.80 -3.03
N VAL A 231 -0.41 -3.52 -2.60
CA VAL A 231 -1.64 -4.09 -3.18
C VAL A 231 -1.76 -3.80 -4.67
N SER A 232 -1.36 -2.60 -5.12
CA SER A 232 -1.42 -2.23 -6.54
C SER A 232 -0.55 -3.12 -7.45
N ILE A 233 0.61 -3.59 -6.95
CA ILE A 233 1.43 -4.58 -7.66
C ILE A 233 0.70 -5.93 -7.69
N MET A 234 0.13 -6.35 -6.56
CA MET A 234 -0.61 -7.63 -6.47
C MET A 234 -1.80 -7.63 -7.43
N GLU A 235 -2.53 -6.52 -7.54
CA GLU A 235 -3.65 -6.35 -8.47
C GLU A 235 -3.19 -6.43 -9.94
N ALA A 236 -2.10 -5.76 -10.31
CA ALA A 236 -1.51 -5.85 -11.64
C ALA A 236 -1.08 -7.29 -11.97
N MET A 237 -0.39 -7.94 -11.06
CA MET A 237 0.08 -9.33 -11.23
C MET A 237 -1.07 -10.35 -11.29
N ALA A 238 -2.18 -10.12 -10.57
CA ALA A 238 -3.39 -10.94 -10.68
C ALA A 238 -3.97 -10.91 -12.11
N HIS A 239 -3.69 -9.85 -12.87
CA HIS A 239 -4.03 -9.70 -14.28
C HIS A 239 -2.88 -10.07 -15.25
N ARG A 240 -1.84 -10.77 -14.76
CA ARG A 240 -0.65 -11.21 -15.52
C ARG A 240 0.19 -10.07 -16.08
N ILE A 241 0.21 -8.93 -15.40
CA ILE A 241 1.02 -7.76 -15.76
C ILE A 241 2.32 -7.84 -14.93
N PRO A 242 3.50 -7.97 -15.57
CA PRO A 242 4.77 -7.94 -14.87
C PRO A 242 5.03 -6.55 -14.27
N ALA A 243 5.87 -6.49 -13.23
CA ALA A 243 6.17 -5.24 -12.55
C ALA A 243 7.66 -4.91 -12.53
N ILE A 244 8.00 -3.63 -12.76
CA ILE A 244 9.26 -3.05 -12.27
C ILE A 244 8.96 -2.37 -10.95
N ALA A 245 9.67 -2.76 -9.90
CA ALA A 245 9.43 -2.23 -8.57
C ALA A 245 10.74 -2.05 -7.79
N THR A 246 10.72 -1.16 -6.79
CA THR A 246 11.85 -1.04 -5.86
C THR A 246 11.80 -2.12 -4.79
N GLU A 247 12.96 -2.64 -4.42
CA GLU A 247 13.18 -3.62 -3.36
C GLU A 247 13.02 -2.97 -1.98
N VAL A 248 11.78 -2.67 -1.61
CA VAL A 248 11.44 -2.02 -0.32
C VAL A 248 10.25 -2.69 0.34
N GLY A 249 10.27 -2.77 1.66
CA GLY A 249 9.16 -3.34 2.43
C GLY A 249 8.88 -4.78 2.03
N GLY A 250 7.61 -5.12 1.86
CA GLY A 250 7.15 -6.43 1.40
C GLY A 250 7.18 -6.61 -0.12
N THR A 251 7.72 -5.66 -0.90
CA THR A 251 7.79 -5.79 -2.37
C THR A 251 8.55 -7.04 -2.83
N PRO A 252 9.73 -7.39 -2.25
CA PRO A 252 10.45 -8.61 -2.64
C PRO A 252 9.72 -9.91 -2.28
N GLU A 253 8.67 -9.83 -1.49
CA GLU A 253 7.87 -11.00 -1.13
C GLU A 253 6.85 -11.36 -2.23
N ILE A 254 6.58 -10.45 -3.18
CA ILE A 254 5.60 -10.62 -4.27
C ILE A 254 6.23 -10.45 -5.66
N VAL A 255 7.24 -9.61 -5.80
CA VAL A 255 8.01 -9.47 -7.05
C VAL A 255 9.27 -10.31 -6.94
N ILE A 256 9.36 -11.34 -7.78
CA ILE A 256 10.53 -12.23 -7.87
C ILE A 256 11.33 -11.79 -9.08
N ASP A 257 12.52 -11.26 -8.83
CA ASP A 257 13.38 -10.70 -9.87
C ASP A 257 13.67 -11.72 -10.97
N GLY A 258 13.58 -11.28 -12.23
CA GLY A 258 13.76 -12.12 -13.41
C GLY A 258 12.67 -13.17 -13.66
N THR A 259 11.63 -13.26 -12.80
CA THR A 259 10.56 -14.27 -12.94
C THR A 259 9.22 -13.62 -13.29
N ASN A 260 8.72 -12.74 -12.43
CA ASN A 260 7.44 -12.07 -12.63
C ASN A 260 7.57 -10.54 -12.68
N GLY A 261 8.80 -10.03 -12.63
CA GLY A 261 9.12 -8.62 -12.71
C GLY A 261 10.61 -8.38 -12.52
N VAL A 262 10.95 -7.11 -12.33
CA VAL A 262 12.32 -6.63 -12.04
C VAL A 262 12.32 -5.87 -10.72
N LEU A 263 13.29 -6.18 -9.86
CA LEU A 263 13.54 -5.46 -8.62
C LEU A 263 14.73 -4.52 -8.79
N LEU A 264 14.48 -3.24 -8.53
CA LEU A 264 15.52 -2.22 -8.48
C LEU A 264 15.91 -1.94 -7.03
N SER A 265 17.19 -1.69 -6.78
CA SER A 265 17.65 -1.16 -5.50
C SER A 265 16.89 0.12 -5.12
N SER A 266 16.73 0.40 -3.83
CA SER A 266 16.02 1.61 -3.36
C SER A 266 16.65 2.93 -3.83
N ASP A 267 17.96 2.90 -4.15
CA ASP A 267 18.78 4.01 -4.62
C ASP A 267 19.13 3.93 -6.11
N PHE A 268 18.33 3.19 -6.90
CA PHE A 268 18.54 3.01 -8.34
C PHE A 268 18.79 4.33 -9.10
N SER A 269 19.64 4.28 -10.13
CA SER A 269 19.83 5.38 -11.08
C SER A 269 18.76 5.36 -12.19
N ASN A 270 18.61 6.48 -12.91
CA ASN A 270 17.69 6.51 -14.05
C ASN A 270 18.11 5.53 -15.15
N GLU A 271 19.42 5.35 -15.37
CA GLU A 271 19.97 4.38 -16.34
C GLU A 271 19.62 2.95 -15.95
N GLN A 272 19.63 2.61 -14.66
CA GLN A 272 19.20 1.29 -14.18
C GLN A 272 17.72 1.06 -14.44
N LEU A 273 16.86 2.09 -14.29
CA LEU A 273 15.44 1.98 -14.61
C LEU A 273 15.19 1.88 -16.13
N VAL A 274 15.98 2.58 -16.94
CA VAL A 274 15.93 2.49 -18.42
C VAL A 274 16.28 1.09 -18.90
N ASN A 275 17.29 0.46 -18.27
CA ASN A 275 17.77 -0.87 -18.64
C ASN A 275 16.88 -2.03 -18.13
N ALA A 276 16.00 -1.75 -17.17
CA ALA A 276 15.09 -2.71 -16.59
C ALA A 276 13.84 -2.92 -17.45
#